data_b174a1cf73c1120bb9058cadcd608611
#
_entry.id   b174a1cf73c1120bb9058cadcd608611
#
_cell.length_a   1.000
_cell.length_b   1.000
_cell.length_c   1.000
_cell.angle_alpha   90.00
_cell.angle_beta   90.00
_cell.angle_gamma   90.00
#
_symmetry.space_group_name_H-M   'P 1'
#
loop_
_entity.id
_entity.type
_entity.pdbx_description
1 polymer ?
#
loop_
_entity_poly.entity_id
_entity_poly.type
_entity_poly.pdbx_seq_one_letter_code
_entity_poly.pdbx_strand_id
1 'polypeptide(L)'
;KDSKGEDLVEVFKKILDKIAPVVEVRSRRIGGATYQVPVEVRSKRRTALAMRWLVEAARNRKEKSMPARLAAELKEAKDGKGSAVKKKEDMHRMAEANKAFAHFRF
;
A
#
# COMPACT_ATOMS: atom_id res chain seq x y z
N LYS A 1 -8.18 -6.22 19.35
CA LYS A 1 -8.84 -7.28 19.71
C LYS A 1 -8.04 -8.23 20.50
N ASP A 2 -7.06 -8.82 19.98
CA ASP A 2 -6.23 -9.71 20.73
C ASP A 2 -5.04 -9.03 21.35
N SER A 3 -5.00 -7.75 21.31
CA SER A 3 -3.82 -7.00 21.74
C SER A 3 -3.96 -6.56 23.16
N LYS A 4 -3.85 -7.46 24.06
CA LYS A 4 -3.96 -7.11 25.46
C LYS A 4 -2.93 -6.07 25.83
N GLY A 5 -3.38 -5.01 26.51
CA GLY A 5 -2.50 -3.98 26.99
C GLY A 5 -1.94 -3.09 25.93
N GLU A 6 -2.32 -3.29 24.66
CA GLU A 6 -1.89 -2.42 23.59
C GLU A 6 -3.01 -1.50 23.16
N ASP A 7 -2.63 -0.28 22.75
CA ASP A 7 -3.56 0.65 22.18
C ASP A 7 -3.93 0.17 20.77
N LEU A 8 -5.20 -0.09 20.54
CA LEU A 8 -5.66 -0.60 19.25
C LEU A 8 -5.36 0.37 18.12
N VAL A 9 -5.39 1.66 18.40
CA VAL A 9 -5.06 2.67 17.40
C VAL A 9 -3.60 2.52 16.98
N GLU A 10 -2.71 2.29 17.94
CA GLU A 10 -1.31 2.12 17.64
C GLU A 10 -1.06 0.86 16.82
N VAL A 11 -1.75 -0.23 17.16
CA VAL A 11 -1.63 -1.46 16.40
C VAL A 11 -2.09 -1.24 14.95
N PHE A 12 -3.21 -0.55 14.79
CA PHE A 12 -3.75 -0.27 13.46
C PHE A 12 -2.76 0.57 12.64
N LYS A 13 -2.18 1.58 13.26
CA LYS A 13 -1.19 2.42 12.58
C LYS A 13 0.02 1.61 12.13
N LYS A 14 0.48 0.68 12.97
CA LYS A 14 1.59 -0.17 12.59
C LYS A 14 1.26 -1.05 11.40
N ILE A 15 0.02 -1.54 11.35
CA ILE A 15 -0.41 -2.36 10.22
C ILE A 15 -0.47 -1.52 8.96
N LEU A 16 -1.01 -0.30 9.05
CA LEU A 16 -1.05 0.58 7.89
C LEU A 16 0.34 0.90 7.37
N ASP A 17 1.31 1.05 8.27
CA ASP A 17 2.69 1.29 7.86
C ASP A 17 3.26 0.14 7.04
N LYS A 18 2.79 -1.07 7.28
CA LYS A 18 3.25 -2.22 6.50
C LYS A 18 2.66 -2.25 5.10
N ILE A 19 1.54 -1.59 4.90
CA ILE A 19 0.87 -1.52 3.60
C ILE A 19 1.29 -0.27 2.82
N ALA A 20 1.61 0.81 3.51
CA ALA A 20 1.84 2.11 2.89
C ALA A 20 3.11 2.12 2.06
N PRO A 21 3.05 2.57 0.81
CA PRO A 21 4.25 2.64 -0.02
C PRO A 21 5.03 3.91 0.24
N VAL A 22 6.35 3.85 0.14
CA VAL A 22 7.18 5.06 0.24
C VAL A 22 7.46 5.65 -1.13
N VAL A 23 7.31 4.86 -2.19
CA VAL A 23 7.46 5.34 -3.57
C VAL A 23 6.32 4.79 -4.40
N GLU A 24 5.98 5.51 -5.46
CA GLU A 24 5.02 5.05 -6.45
C GLU A 24 5.51 5.47 -7.82
N VAL A 25 4.89 4.93 -8.87
CA VAL A 25 5.22 5.35 -10.22
C VAL A 25 4.08 6.20 -10.76
N ARG A 26 4.45 7.26 -11.47
CA ARG A 26 3.47 8.14 -12.09
C ARG A 26 3.83 8.33 -13.55
N SER A 27 2.81 8.40 -14.40
CA SER A 27 3.04 8.57 -15.82
C SER A 27 3.46 10.00 -16.14
N ARG A 28 4.42 10.14 -17.03
CA ARG A 28 4.85 11.44 -17.52
C ARG A 28 5.13 11.34 -19.03
N ARG A 29 4.59 12.27 -19.78
CA ARG A 29 4.83 12.30 -21.21
C ARG A 29 6.00 13.22 -21.53
N ILE A 30 6.96 12.69 -22.26
CA ILE A 30 8.14 13.44 -22.65
C ILE A 30 8.40 13.11 -24.11
N GLY A 31 8.34 14.13 -24.97
CA GLY A 31 8.64 13.95 -26.37
C GLY A 31 7.76 12.92 -27.07
N GLY A 32 6.50 12.83 -26.69
CA GLY A 32 5.58 11.89 -27.30
C GLY A 32 5.60 10.50 -26.70
N ALA A 33 6.54 10.19 -25.81
CA ALA A 33 6.61 8.91 -25.13
C ALA A 33 6.09 9.05 -23.71
N THR A 34 5.52 7.98 -23.18
CA THR A 34 5.02 7.95 -21.81
C THR A 34 5.96 7.14 -20.96
N TYR A 35 6.42 7.70 -19.86
CA TYR A 35 7.32 7.05 -18.94
C TYR A 35 6.66 6.88 -17.59
N GLN A 36 6.94 5.75 -16.93
CA GLN A 36 6.52 5.52 -15.55
C GLN A 36 7.66 6.00 -14.65
N VAL A 37 7.43 7.12 -13.96
CA VAL A 37 8.50 7.78 -13.20
C VAL A 37 8.29 7.53 -11.72
N PRO A 38 9.30 6.99 -10.99
CA PRO A 38 9.16 6.79 -9.54
C PRO A 38 9.22 8.12 -8.81
N VAL A 39 8.31 8.32 -7.86
CA VAL A 39 8.27 9.52 -7.04
C VAL A 39 8.00 9.12 -5.61
N GLU A 40 8.49 9.94 -4.67
CA GLU A 40 8.21 9.72 -3.27
C GLU A 40 6.76 9.99 -2.96
N VAL A 41 6.22 9.23 -2.01
CA VAL A 41 4.84 9.39 -1.58
C VAL A 41 4.85 10.15 -0.25
N ARG A 42 4.13 11.28 -0.20
CA ARG A 42 4.05 12.06 1.02
C ARG A 42 3.20 11.37 2.06
N SER A 43 3.43 11.70 3.33
CA SER A 43 2.79 11.03 4.46
C SER A 43 1.28 10.91 4.33
N LYS A 44 0.61 12.00 3.97
CA LYS A 44 -0.84 11.99 3.84
C LYS A 44 -1.29 10.99 2.79
N ARG A 45 -0.62 10.99 1.64
CA ARG A 45 -0.99 10.08 0.57
C ARG A 45 -0.63 8.65 0.92
N ARG A 46 0.46 8.45 1.67
CA ARG A 46 0.82 7.10 2.12
C ARG A 46 -0.30 6.48 2.93
N THR A 47 -0.83 7.25 3.87
CA THR A 47 -1.94 6.77 4.70
C THR A 47 -3.18 6.51 3.86
N ALA A 48 -3.50 7.42 2.95
CA ALA A 48 -4.68 7.27 2.10
C ALA A 48 -4.56 6.04 1.20
N LEU A 49 -3.38 5.80 0.64
CA LEU A 49 -3.16 4.63 -0.20
C LEU A 49 -3.25 3.34 0.60
N ALA A 50 -2.68 3.35 1.81
CA ALA A 50 -2.74 2.16 2.67
C ALA A 50 -4.19 1.79 2.96
N MET A 51 -5.00 2.77 3.31
CA MET A 51 -6.40 2.50 3.60
C MET A 51 -7.16 2.04 2.37
N ARG A 52 -6.92 2.67 1.23
CA ARG A 52 -7.58 2.28 -0.02
C ARG A 52 -7.23 0.84 -0.39
N TRP A 53 -5.95 0.51 -0.32
CA TRP A 53 -5.50 -0.83 -0.70
C TRP A 53 -6.00 -1.88 0.27
N LEU A 54 -6.11 -1.52 1.56
CA LEU A 54 -6.68 -2.42 2.56
C LEU A 54 -8.13 -2.73 2.22
N VAL A 55 -8.92 -1.70 1.92
CA VAL A 55 -10.33 -1.90 1.60
C VAL A 55 -10.50 -2.69 0.30
N GLU A 56 -9.70 -2.39 -0.71
CA GLU A 56 -9.78 -3.13 -1.97
C GLU A 56 -9.43 -4.59 -1.78
N ALA A 57 -8.39 -4.86 -0.99
CA ALA A 57 -7.99 -6.23 -0.72
C ALA A 57 -9.09 -6.97 0.03
N ALA A 58 -9.72 -6.31 1.00
CA ALA A 58 -10.79 -6.91 1.75
C ALA A 58 -11.98 -7.25 0.86
N ARG A 59 -12.31 -6.37 -0.08
CA ARG A 59 -13.46 -6.60 -0.97
C ARG A 59 -13.30 -7.85 -1.81
N ASN A 60 -12.07 -8.25 -2.09
CA ASN A 60 -11.80 -9.41 -2.92
C ASN A 60 -11.64 -10.70 -2.13
N ARG A 61 -11.84 -10.64 -0.83
CA ARG A 61 -11.73 -11.83 0.01
C ARG A 61 -13.04 -12.60 0.01
N LYS A 62 -12.97 -13.82 0.52
CA LYS A 62 -14.09 -14.77 0.46
C LYS A 62 -14.92 -14.85 1.74
N GLU A 63 -14.49 -14.21 2.80
CA GLU A 63 -15.26 -14.23 4.04
C GLU A 63 -16.65 -13.64 3.78
N LYS A 64 -17.60 -14.01 4.62
CA LYS A 64 -18.99 -13.69 4.34
C LYS A 64 -19.38 -12.23 4.54
N SER A 65 -18.73 -11.53 5.46
CA SER A 65 -19.09 -10.15 5.72
C SER A 65 -17.87 -9.26 5.55
N MET A 66 -18.13 -7.97 5.33
CA MET A 66 -17.04 -7.00 5.19
C MET A 66 -16.23 -6.88 6.47
N PRO A 67 -16.84 -6.84 7.67
CA PRO A 67 -16.03 -6.84 8.89
C PRO A 67 -15.09 -8.04 8.98
N ALA A 68 -15.55 -9.22 8.61
CA ALA A 68 -14.71 -10.41 8.64
C ALA A 68 -13.59 -10.32 7.62
N ARG A 69 -13.86 -9.77 6.45
CA ARG A 69 -12.87 -9.59 5.40
C ARG A 69 -11.78 -8.61 5.84
N LEU A 70 -12.20 -7.48 6.42
CA LEU A 70 -11.24 -6.50 6.91
C LEU A 70 -10.39 -7.06 8.03
N ALA A 71 -11.00 -7.77 8.97
CA ALA A 71 -10.27 -8.37 10.07
C ALA A 71 -9.22 -9.36 9.56
N ALA A 72 -9.60 -10.18 8.60
CA ALA A 72 -8.68 -11.18 8.05
C ALA A 72 -7.53 -10.51 7.31
N GLU A 73 -7.83 -9.47 6.52
CA GLU A 73 -6.79 -8.78 5.78
C GLU A 73 -5.84 -8.04 6.72
N LEU A 74 -6.38 -7.42 7.76
CA LEU A 74 -5.55 -6.75 8.77
C LEU A 74 -4.62 -7.74 9.46
N LYS A 75 -5.14 -8.92 9.78
CA LYS A 75 -4.34 -9.93 10.43
C LYS A 75 -3.18 -10.39 9.54
N GLU A 76 -3.45 -10.61 8.26
CA GLU A 76 -2.41 -11.01 7.34
C GLU A 76 -1.39 -9.90 7.13
N ALA A 77 -1.86 -8.65 7.04
CA ALA A 77 -0.96 -7.53 6.87
C ALA A 77 -0.05 -7.35 8.07
N LYS A 78 -0.56 -7.63 9.26
CA LYS A 78 0.24 -7.57 10.47
C LYS A 78 1.44 -8.50 10.37
N ASP A 79 1.27 -9.63 9.71
CA ASP A 79 2.33 -10.62 9.51
C ASP A 79 3.11 -10.38 8.22
N GLY A 80 2.89 -9.27 7.56
CA GLY A 80 3.59 -8.95 6.31
C GLY A 80 3.08 -9.71 5.12
N LYS A 81 1.83 -10.15 5.17
CA LYS A 81 1.21 -10.96 4.11
C LYS A 81 -0.07 -10.31 3.62
N GLY A 82 -0.70 -10.94 2.64
CA GLY A 82 -1.98 -10.49 2.15
C GLY A 82 -1.87 -9.60 0.92
N SER A 83 -3.01 -9.38 0.28
CA SER A 83 -3.05 -8.67 -1.00
C SER A 83 -2.66 -7.20 -0.88
N ALA A 84 -3.00 -6.56 0.24
CA ALA A 84 -2.66 -5.16 0.42
C ALA A 84 -1.15 -4.97 0.52
N VAL A 85 -0.48 -5.83 1.30
CA VAL A 85 0.98 -5.78 1.42
C VAL A 85 1.63 -6.11 0.09
N LYS A 86 1.07 -7.09 -0.62
CA LYS A 86 1.61 -7.45 -1.92
C LYS A 86 1.52 -6.27 -2.89
N LYS A 87 0.46 -5.50 -2.82
CA LYS A 87 0.31 -4.35 -3.69
C LYS A 87 1.40 -3.31 -3.42
N LYS A 88 1.74 -3.10 -2.14
CA LYS A 88 2.85 -2.22 -1.80
C LYS A 88 4.16 -2.74 -2.39
N GLU A 89 4.40 -4.05 -2.23
CA GLU A 89 5.63 -4.65 -2.73
C GLU A 89 5.72 -4.55 -4.26
N ASP A 90 4.60 -4.78 -4.94
CA ASP A 90 4.57 -4.64 -6.39
C ASP A 90 4.87 -3.20 -6.82
N MET A 91 4.32 -2.23 -6.11
CA MET A 91 4.57 -0.82 -6.42
C MET A 91 6.05 -0.48 -6.23
N HIS A 92 6.65 -0.97 -5.14
CA HIS A 92 8.07 -0.73 -4.89
C HIS A 92 8.93 -1.39 -5.95
N ARG A 93 8.52 -2.57 -6.41
CA ARG A 93 9.25 -3.29 -7.45
C ARG A 93 9.19 -2.52 -8.78
N MET A 94 8.00 -1.98 -9.10
CA MET A 94 7.85 -1.18 -10.31
C MET A 94 8.70 0.08 -10.24
N ALA A 95 8.73 0.73 -9.07
CA ALA A 95 9.54 1.93 -8.90
C ALA A 95 11.03 1.60 -9.05
N GLU A 96 11.44 0.47 -8.52
CA GLU A 96 12.83 0.04 -8.65
C GLU A 96 13.18 -0.24 -10.11
N ALA A 97 12.28 -0.91 -10.82
CA ALA A 97 12.52 -1.21 -12.23
C ALA A 97 12.61 0.05 -13.09
N ASN A 98 11.95 1.12 -12.65
CA ASN A 98 11.89 2.36 -13.42
C ASN A 98 12.78 3.47 -12.82
N LYS A 99 13.68 3.12 -11.93
CA LYS A 99 14.45 4.16 -11.25
C LYS A 99 15.36 4.97 -12.17
N ALA A 100 15.69 4.41 -13.34
CA ALA A 100 16.49 5.14 -14.31
C ALA A 100 15.76 6.40 -14.82
N PHE A 101 14.44 6.44 -14.68
CA PHE A 101 13.64 7.58 -15.11
C PHE A 101 13.38 8.59 -13.98
N ALA A 102 14.01 8.41 -12.83
CA ALA A 102 13.76 9.30 -11.70
C ALA A 102 14.09 10.75 -12.03
N HIS A 103 15.03 10.99 -12.93
CA HIS A 103 15.39 12.35 -13.32
C HIS A 103 14.29 13.05 -14.11
N PHE A 104 13.26 12.33 -14.54
CA PHE A 104 12.10 12.93 -15.23
C PHE A 104 11.00 13.33 -14.27
N ARG A 105 11.21 13.21 -12.97
CA ARG A 105 10.10 13.40 -12.04
C ARG A 105 9.53 14.81 -12.07
N PHE A 106 8.31 14.87 -11.59
CA PHE A 106 7.46 16.06 -11.65
C PHE A 106 7.90 17.19 -10.74
#